data_493eda7ac7034e18a271821a898f19aa
#
_entry.id   493eda7ac7034e18a271821a898f19aa
#
_cell.length_a   1.000
_cell.length_b   1.000
_cell.length_c   1.000
_cell.angle_alpha   90.00
_cell.angle_beta   90.00
_cell.angle_gamma   90.00
#
_symmetry.space_group_name_H-M   'P 1'
#
loop_
_entity.id
_entity.type
_entity.pdbx_description
1 polymer ?
#
loop_
_entity_poly.entity_id
_entity_poly.type
_entity_poly.pdbx_seq_one_letter_code
_entity_poly.pdbx_strand_id
1 'polypeptide(L)'
;MEWIGYPSHFLGGAFLANAIPHFVSGLTGRAFQTPFAKRRGQGLSSSTVNVLWGFFNLAVGYVLICRVANCDSRSTEHVVALGLGILFTGIMLACVFGRFRGCNSPGDPRAVR
;
A
#
# COMPACT_ATOMS: atom_id res chain seq x y z
N MET A 1 17.98 18.22 -5.54
CA MET A 1 18.70 17.56 -4.45
C MET A 1 18.60 16.07 -4.56
N GLU A 2 19.74 15.47 -4.81
CA GLU A 2 19.78 14.04 -5.12
C GLU A 2 19.37 13.15 -3.95
N TRP A 3 19.77 13.51 -2.73
CA TRP A 3 19.46 12.68 -1.57
C TRP A 3 17.97 12.58 -1.27
N ILE A 4 17.19 13.60 -1.63
CA ILE A 4 15.75 13.58 -1.39
C ILE A 4 15.02 12.58 -2.31
N GLY A 5 15.69 12.21 -3.40
CA GLY A 5 15.13 11.22 -4.32
C GLY A 5 14.99 9.83 -3.70
N TYR A 6 15.89 9.45 -2.82
CA TYR A 6 15.84 8.13 -2.19
C TYR A 6 14.62 7.97 -1.28
N PRO A 7 14.41 8.84 -0.28
CA PRO A 7 13.22 8.72 0.54
C PRO A 7 11.92 8.92 -0.25
N SER A 8 11.92 9.79 -1.27
CA SER A 8 10.73 9.98 -2.09
C SER A 8 10.39 8.74 -2.90
N HIS A 9 11.37 8.06 -3.46
CA HIS A 9 11.14 6.79 -4.16
C HIS A 9 10.67 5.71 -3.21
N PHE A 10 11.27 5.62 -2.02
CA PHE A 10 10.87 4.64 -1.03
C PHE A 10 9.41 4.85 -0.61
N LEU A 11 9.07 6.09 -0.23
CA LEU A 11 7.71 6.42 0.17
C LEU A 11 6.71 6.27 -0.98
N GLY A 12 7.11 6.67 -2.18
CA GLY A 12 6.28 6.47 -3.36
C GLY A 12 5.95 5.01 -3.58
N GLY A 13 6.96 4.14 -3.44
CA GLY A 13 6.76 2.70 -3.51
C GLY A 13 5.82 2.19 -2.43
N ALA A 14 5.94 2.73 -1.21
CA ALA A 14 5.07 2.37 -0.10
C ALA A 14 3.61 2.73 -0.41
N PHE A 15 3.37 3.93 -0.94
CA PHE A 15 2.01 4.34 -1.31
C PHE A 15 1.45 3.49 -2.45
N LEU A 16 2.27 3.15 -3.45
CA LEU A 16 1.84 2.28 -4.53
C LEU A 16 1.45 0.89 -4.00
N ALA A 17 2.26 0.33 -3.13
CA ALA A 17 1.96 -0.98 -2.54
C ALA A 17 0.68 -0.94 -1.72
N ASN A 18 0.47 0.13 -0.95
CA ASN A 18 -0.75 0.28 -0.16
C ASN A 18 -1.98 0.50 -1.03
N ALA A 19 -1.83 1.12 -2.19
CA ALA A 19 -2.94 1.36 -3.10
C ALA A 19 -3.54 0.06 -3.63
N ILE A 20 -2.71 -0.95 -3.85
CA ILE A 20 -3.14 -2.18 -4.52
C ILE A 20 -4.28 -2.90 -3.79
N PRO A 21 -4.15 -3.26 -2.49
CA PRO A 21 -5.22 -4.01 -1.83
C PRO A 21 -6.52 -3.21 -1.74
N HIS A 22 -6.43 -1.90 -1.52
CA HIS A 22 -7.62 -1.07 -1.41
C HIS A 22 -8.31 -0.91 -2.76
N PHE A 23 -7.54 -0.61 -3.79
CA PHE A 23 -8.09 -0.39 -5.12
C PHE A 23 -8.68 -1.69 -5.69
N VAL A 24 -7.95 -2.79 -5.57
CA VAL A 24 -8.39 -4.09 -6.07
C VAL A 24 -9.64 -4.55 -5.31
N SER A 25 -9.64 -4.46 -3.98
CA SER A 25 -10.79 -4.86 -3.19
C SER A 25 -12.01 -4.01 -3.55
N GLY A 26 -11.82 -2.69 -3.69
CA GLY A 26 -12.90 -1.80 -4.06
C GLY A 26 -13.47 -2.11 -5.43
N LEU A 27 -12.61 -2.33 -6.42
CA LEU A 27 -13.05 -2.65 -7.78
C LEU A 27 -13.81 -3.96 -7.86
N THR A 28 -13.51 -4.89 -6.96
CA THR A 28 -14.21 -6.17 -6.92
C THR A 28 -15.43 -6.16 -6.01
N GLY A 29 -15.83 -4.99 -5.52
CA GLY A 29 -17.02 -4.84 -4.68
C GLY A 29 -16.84 -5.36 -3.26
N ARG A 30 -15.63 -5.50 -2.79
CA ARG A 30 -15.34 -6.02 -1.46
C ARG A 30 -15.04 -4.91 -0.46
N ALA A 31 -15.58 -5.05 0.74
CA ALA A 31 -15.19 -4.19 1.85
C ALA A 31 -13.77 -4.53 2.30
N PHE A 32 -13.04 -3.53 2.77
CA PHE A 32 -11.66 -3.71 3.21
C PHE A 32 -11.32 -2.70 4.30
N GLN A 33 -10.29 -2.98 5.08
CA GLN A 33 -9.87 -2.11 6.18
C GLN A 33 -9.32 -0.78 5.65
N THR A 34 -9.74 0.33 6.26
CA THR A 34 -9.18 1.65 5.97
C THR A 34 -9.07 2.46 7.26
N PRO A 35 -8.27 3.55 7.24
CA PRO A 35 -8.22 4.45 8.39
C PRO A 35 -9.53 5.20 8.65
N PHE A 36 -10.49 5.14 7.73
CA PHE A 36 -11.77 5.86 7.85
C PHE A 36 -12.86 5.02 8.49
N ALA A 37 -12.62 3.74 8.73
CA ALA A 37 -13.58 2.87 9.40
C ALA A 37 -13.69 3.21 10.88
N LYS A 38 -14.77 2.80 11.53
CA LYS A 38 -15.00 3.04 12.96
C LYS A 38 -13.84 2.55 13.83
N ARG A 39 -13.27 1.41 13.49
CA ARG A 39 -12.01 0.94 14.09
C ARG A 39 -10.91 1.18 13.08
N ARG A 40 -10.21 2.27 13.24
CA ARG A 40 -9.21 2.71 12.28
C ARG A 40 -8.21 1.59 11.97
N GLY A 41 -8.09 1.26 10.69
CA GLY A 41 -7.18 0.22 10.23
C GLY A 41 -7.63 -1.20 10.52
N GLN A 42 -8.69 -1.39 11.30
CA GLN A 42 -9.22 -2.71 11.65
C GLN A 42 -10.62 -2.95 11.11
N GLY A 43 -11.48 -1.92 11.16
CA GLY A 43 -12.83 -2.01 10.65
C GLY A 43 -12.87 -1.96 9.14
N LEU A 44 -13.98 -2.42 8.59
CA LEU A 44 -14.18 -2.46 7.13
C LEU A 44 -14.84 -1.17 6.65
N SER A 45 -14.36 -0.66 5.53
CA SER A 45 -14.99 0.40 4.79
C SER A 45 -15.62 -0.16 3.52
N SER A 46 -16.58 0.56 2.95
CA SER A 46 -17.26 0.13 1.73
C SER A 46 -16.30 -0.02 0.55
N SER A 47 -16.73 -0.75 -0.47
CA SER A 47 -15.94 -0.89 -1.69
C SER A 47 -15.65 0.45 -2.35
N THR A 48 -16.63 1.35 -2.37
CA THR A 48 -16.44 2.69 -2.95
C THR A 48 -15.38 3.49 -2.21
N VAL A 49 -15.41 3.47 -0.86
CA VAL A 49 -14.39 4.14 -0.05
C VAL A 49 -13.01 3.57 -0.34
N ASN A 50 -12.93 2.26 -0.52
CA ASN A 50 -11.65 1.61 -0.84
C ASN A 50 -11.11 2.01 -2.22
N VAL A 51 -11.97 2.16 -3.21
CA VAL A 51 -11.55 2.67 -4.53
C VAL A 51 -10.97 4.08 -4.38
N LEU A 52 -11.67 4.95 -3.66
CA LEU A 52 -11.21 6.33 -3.47
C LEU A 52 -9.90 6.38 -2.69
N TRP A 53 -9.79 5.59 -1.64
CA TRP A 53 -8.58 5.53 -0.83
C TRP A 53 -7.41 4.96 -1.63
N GLY A 54 -7.67 3.91 -2.41
CA GLY A 54 -6.65 3.33 -3.28
C GLY A 54 -6.17 4.32 -4.32
N PHE A 55 -7.09 5.04 -4.96
CA PHE A 55 -6.73 6.05 -5.94
C PHE A 55 -5.90 7.17 -5.33
N PHE A 56 -6.27 7.63 -4.13
CA PHE A 56 -5.49 8.64 -3.42
C PHE A 56 -4.05 8.17 -3.20
N ASN A 57 -3.88 6.92 -2.78
CA ASN A 57 -2.54 6.35 -2.59
C ASN A 57 -1.76 6.28 -3.91
N LEU A 58 -2.42 5.94 -5.01
CA LEU A 58 -1.79 5.96 -6.33
C LEU A 58 -1.32 7.36 -6.70
N ALA A 59 -2.17 8.36 -6.48
CA ALA A 59 -1.85 9.75 -6.81
C ALA A 59 -0.66 10.26 -5.99
N VAL A 60 -0.64 9.97 -4.69
CA VAL A 60 0.48 10.35 -3.82
C VAL A 60 1.76 9.65 -4.27
N GLY A 61 1.67 8.36 -4.58
CA GLY A 61 2.81 7.61 -5.08
C GLY A 61 3.38 8.22 -6.36
N TYR A 62 2.51 8.56 -7.29
CA TYR A 62 2.93 9.21 -8.53
C TYR A 62 3.65 10.52 -8.27
N VAL A 63 3.09 11.37 -7.42
CA VAL A 63 3.70 12.66 -7.10
C VAL A 63 5.08 12.48 -6.48
N LEU A 64 5.21 11.55 -5.54
CA LEU A 64 6.48 11.30 -4.87
C LEU A 64 7.54 10.78 -5.84
N ILE A 65 7.16 9.91 -6.75
CA ILE A 65 8.12 9.30 -7.68
C ILE A 65 8.44 10.24 -8.83
N CYS A 66 7.43 10.83 -9.44
CA CYS A 66 7.60 11.53 -10.72
C CYS A 66 7.79 13.04 -10.58
N ARG A 67 7.34 13.64 -9.49
CA ARG A 67 7.41 15.09 -9.31
C ARG A 67 8.42 15.52 -8.24
N VAL A 68 8.48 14.80 -7.15
CA VAL A 68 9.42 15.14 -6.06
C VAL A 68 10.78 14.51 -6.33
N ALA A 69 10.81 13.25 -6.73
CA ALA A 69 12.05 12.51 -6.93
C ALA A 69 12.61 12.61 -8.37
N ASN A 70 11.88 13.23 -9.28
CA ASN A 70 12.28 13.31 -10.69
C ASN A 70 12.52 11.96 -11.33
N CYS A 71 11.64 11.05 -11.09
CA CYS A 71 11.59 9.70 -11.67
C CYS A 71 12.67 9.37 -12.70
N ASP A 72 13.83 8.93 -12.26
CA ASP A 72 14.89 8.48 -13.16
C ASP A 72 14.97 6.95 -13.11
N SER A 73 14.29 6.33 -14.06
CA SER A 73 14.25 4.86 -14.15
C SER A 73 15.60 4.26 -14.56
N ARG A 74 16.54 5.09 -15.01
CA ARG A 74 17.89 4.63 -15.35
C ARG A 74 18.79 4.55 -14.14
N SER A 75 18.43 5.22 -13.06
CA SER A 75 19.20 5.14 -11.82
C SER A 75 18.83 3.88 -11.07
N THR A 76 19.75 2.93 -11.03
CA THR A 76 19.55 1.69 -10.28
C THR A 76 19.27 1.96 -8.81
N GLU A 77 19.96 2.96 -8.25
CA GLU A 77 19.78 3.31 -6.84
C GLU A 77 18.36 3.78 -6.54
N HIS A 78 17.80 4.61 -7.41
CA HIS A 78 16.42 5.08 -7.23
C HIS A 78 15.42 3.96 -7.42
N VAL A 79 15.65 3.08 -8.39
CA VAL A 79 14.78 1.92 -8.61
C VAL A 79 14.84 0.96 -7.43
N VAL A 80 16.03 0.76 -6.86
CA VAL A 80 16.18 -0.07 -5.65
C VAL A 80 15.42 0.56 -4.47
N ALA A 81 15.52 1.88 -4.29
CA ALA A 81 14.78 2.57 -3.23
C ALA A 81 13.27 2.38 -3.39
N LEU A 82 12.77 2.52 -4.63
CA LEU A 82 11.36 2.29 -4.94
C LEU A 82 10.96 0.84 -4.61
N GLY A 83 11.76 -0.11 -5.06
CA GLY A 83 11.50 -1.52 -4.82
C GLY A 83 11.51 -1.89 -3.36
N LEU A 84 12.43 -1.30 -2.57
CA LEU A 84 12.47 -1.52 -1.14
C LEU A 84 11.23 -0.97 -0.44
N GLY A 85 10.72 0.18 -0.91
CA GLY A 85 9.47 0.73 -0.40
C GLY A 85 8.30 -0.21 -0.65
N ILE A 86 8.22 -0.75 -1.85
CA ILE A 86 7.16 -1.70 -2.22
C ILE A 86 7.29 -2.97 -1.37
N LEU A 87 8.48 -3.54 -1.30
CA LEU A 87 8.71 -4.80 -0.58
C LEU A 87 8.43 -4.64 0.92
N PHE A 88 9.01 -3.62 1.54
CA PHE A 88 8.84 -3.37 2.97
C PHE A 88 7.36 -3.17 3.31
N THR A 89 6.69 -2.31 2.54
CA THR A 89 5.27 -2.03 2.77
C THR A 89 4.42 -3.26 2.49
N GLY A 90 4.75 -4.01 1.45
CA GLY A 90 4.04 -5.25 1.13
C GLY A 90 4.10 -6.25 2.26
N ILE A 91 5.29 -6.47 2.82
CA ILE A 91 5.44 -7.38 3.96
C ILE A 91 4.68 -6.85 5.18
N MET A 92 4.79 -5.55 5.45
CA MET A 92 4.07 -4.94 6.57
C MET A 92 2.56 -5.12 6.43
N LEU A 93 2.02 -4.86 5.23
CA LEU A 93 0.59 -5.03 4.98
C LEU A 93 0.17 -6.50 5.09
N ALA A 94 0.99 -7.41 4.59
CA ALA A 94 0.71 -8.84 4.72
C ALA A 94 0.60 -9.25 6.19
N CYS A 95 1.49 -8.71 7.03
CA CYS A 95 1.45 -9.00 8.46
C CYS A 95 0.24 -8.34 9.15
N VAL A 96 -0.04 -7.08 8.83
CA VAL A 96 -1.12 -6.33 9.46
C VAL A 96 -2.49 -6.86 9.05
N PHE A 97 -2.75 -6.95 7.75
CA PHE A 97 -4.03 -7.44 7.26
C PHE A 97 -4.16 -8.95 7.43
N GLY A 98 -3.03 -9.66 7.37
CA GLY A 98 -3.01 -11.09 7.65
C GLY A 98 -3.45 -11.43 9.06
N ARG A 99 -3.19 -10.54 10.03
CA ARG A 99 -3.69 -10.71 11.40
C ARG A 99 -5.20 -10.82 11.44
N PHE A 100 -5.88 -9.99 10.66
CA PHE A 100 -7.34 -9.93 10.63
C PHE A 100 -7.92 -11.06 9.81
N ARG A 101 -7.13 -11.67 8.92
CA ARG A 101 -7.59 -12.72 8.00
C ARG A 101 -6.91 -14.06 8.23
N GLY A 102 -5.94 -14.11 9.16
CA GLY A 102 -5.22 -15.33 9.51
C GLY A 102 -4.34 -15.90 8.41
N CYS A 103 -3.99 -15.11 7.42
CA CYS A 103 -3.25 -15.62 6.25
C CYS A 103 -1.83 -16.06 6.54
N ASN A 104 -1.24 -15.60 7.65
CA ASN A 104 0.09 -16.04 8.08
C ASN A 104 0.02 -17.25 9.03
N SER A 105 -1.17 -17.76 9.27
CA SER A 105 -1.40 -18.95 10.07
C SER A 105 -2.43 -19.84 9.39
N PRO A 106 -2.13 -20.34 8.17
CA PRO A 106 -3.13 -20.97 7.31
C PRO A 106 -3.75 -22.24 7.87
N GLY A 107 -3.13 -22.87 8.87
CA GLY A 107 -3.69 -24.06 9.49
C GLY A 107 -4.54 -23.78 10.73
N ASP A 108 -4.69 -22.52 11.12
CA ASP A 108 -5.43 -22.14 12.32
C ASP A 108 -6.92 -21.99 12.00
N PRO A 109 -7.81 -22.79 12.64
CA PRO A 109 -9.26 -22.67 12.41
C PRO A 109 -9.81 -21.27 12.71
N ARG A 110 -9.15 -20.52 13.60
CA ARG A 110 -9.56 -19.15 13.93
C ARG A 110 -9.26 -18.17 12.80
N ALA A 111 -8.46 -18.58 11.85
CA ALA A 111 -8.05 -17.73 10.74
C ALA A 111 -9.13 -17.56 9.69
N VAL A 112 -10.17 -18.39 9.69
CA VAL A 112 -11.23 -18.40 8.69
C VAL A 112 -12.42 -17.60 9.20
N ARG A 113 -12.26 -16.28 9.29
CA ARG A 113 -13.36 -15.44 9.76
C ARG A 113 -13.51 -14.18 8.92
#